data_243477e6d3c264db33eb1e43ecdf8b7a
#
_entry.id   243477e6d3c264db33eb1e43ecdf8b7a
#
_cell.length_a   1.000
_cell.length_b   1.000
_cell.length_c   1.000
_cell.angle_alpha   90.00
_cell.angle_beta   90.00
_cell.angle_gamma   90.00
#
_symmetry.space_group_name_H-M   'P 1'
#
loop_
_entity.id
_entity.type
_entity.pdbx_description
1 polymer ?
#
loop_
_entity_poly.entity_id
_entity_poly.type
_entity_poly.pdbx_seq_one_letter_code
_entity_poly.pdbx_strand_id
1 'polypeptide(L)'
;LMQTSDSEEALQLMRKHTREELCKVLEYAETNFELTVTSFIHENLRGLRRAMGSTKFEKQLVKQMKRTGTVAMCRLDNNTVLEKGLYYYQGNDFASELVYSISRLCEPCLEHIDNNFNPLDAIQKGEFSDVSEDITYLIQQCRKKMENNEYNDMEEEVRRANDLNGQLSLLKRKELQRIQSQAGSIR
;
A
#
# COMPACT_ATOMS: atom_id res chain seq x y z
N LEU A 1 -19.02 -15.15 34.26
CA LEU A 1 -19.50 -13.81 33.93
C LEU A 1 -18.37 -12.76 33.95
N MET A 2 -17.42 -12.76 34.90
CA MET A 2 -16.28 -11.83 34.93
C MET A 2 -15.26 -12.09 33.81
N GLN A 3 -14.92 -13.35 33.52
CA GLN A 3 -13.97 -13.69 32.45
C GLN A 3 -14.45 -13.30 31.04
N THR A 4 -15.75 -13.31 30.78
CA THR A 4 -16.34 -12.89 29.49
C THR A 4 -16.29 -11.37 29.31
N SER A 5 -16.44 -10.59 30.39
CA SER A 5 -16.33 -9.11 30.36
C SER A 5 -14.89 -8.68 30.06
N ASP A 6 -13.91 -9.30 30.69
CA ASP A 6 -12.48 -8.98 30.47
C ASP A 6 -12.02 -9.32 29.05
N SER A 7 -12.53 -10.41 28.47
CA SER A 7 -12.24 -10.83 27.11
C SER A 7 -12.84 -9.88 26.05
N GLU A 8 -14.06 -9.40 26.27
CA GLU A 8 -14.72 -8.42 25.37
C GLU A 8 -14.00 -7.05 25.40
N GLU A 9 -13.62 -6.59 26.59
CA GLU A 9 -12.86 -5.34 26.72
C GLU A 9 -11.47 -5.45 26.05
N ALA A 10 -10.77 -6.54 26.27
CA ALA A 10 -9.50 -6.82 25.62
C ALA A 10 -9.63 -6.86 24.09
N LEU A 11 -10.71 -7.44 23.56
CA LEU A 11 -11.00 -7.48 22.13
C LEU A 11 -11.27 -6.08 21.57
N GLN A 12 -12.03 -5.23 22.26
CA GLN A 12 -12.30 -3.87 21.83
C GLN A 12 -11.04 -3.02 21.80
N LEU A 13 -10.17 -3.14 22.81
CA LEU A 13 -8.86 -2.48 22.83
C LEU A 13 -7.99 -2.94 21.67
N MET A 14 -7.93 -4.24 21.39
CA MET A 14 -7.18 -4.79 20.27
C MET A 14 -7.70 -4.26 18.93
N ARG A 15 -9.02 -4.18 18.75
CA ARG A 15 -9.65 -3.61 17.54
C ARG A 15 -9.25 -2.15 17.34
N LYS A 16 -9.38 -1.34 18.39
CA LYS A 16 -9.03 0.08 18.35
C LYS A 16 -7.55 0.25 17.99
N HIS A 17 -6.66 -0.45 18.68
CA HIS A 17 -5.23 -0.36 18.44
C HIS A 17 -4.86 -0.80 17.02
N THR A 18 -5.38 -1.94 16.55
CA THR A 18 -5.12 -2.43 15.19
C THR A 18 -5.60 -1.43 14.14
N ARG A 19 -6.79 -0.84 14.30
CA ARG A 19 -7.30 0.19 13.40
C ARG A 19 -6.38 1.40 13.34
N GLU A 20 -5.94 1.91 14.49
CA GLU A 20 -5.03 3.06 14.58
C GLU A 20 -3.69 2.77 13.88
N GLU A 21 -3.14 1.57 14.05
CA GLU A 21 -1.90 1.17 13.39
C GLU A 21 -2.09 1.00 11.86
N LEU A 22 -3.20 0.42 11.43
CA LEU A 22 -3.52 0.29 9.99
C LEU A 22 -3.74 1.67 9.34
N CYS A 23 -4.38 2.63 10.02
CA CYS A 23 -4.51 3.99 9.53
C CYS A 23 -3.15 4.67 9.34
N LYS A 24 -2.20 4.47 10.27
CA LYS A 24 -0.82 4.98 10.11
C LYS A 24 -0.10 4.35 8.92
N VAL A 25 -0.29 3.06 8.68
CA VAL A 25 0.29 2.39 7.50
C VAL A 25 -0.31 2.95 6.21
N LEU A 26 -1.62 3.22 6.16
CA LEU A 26 -2.26 3.83 5.00
C LEU A 26 -1.81 5.28 4.78
N GLU A 27 -1.63 6.06 5.84
CA GLU A 27 -1.07 7.42 5.76
C GLU A 27 0.37 7.40 5.22
N TYR A 28 1.20 6.49 5.71
CA TYR A 28 2.53 6.25 5.16
C TYR A 28 2.46 5.86 3.68
N ALA A 29 1.57 4.92 3.33
CA ALA A 29 1.42 4.43 1.96
C ALA A 29 1.06 5.57 1.00
N GLU A 30 0.10 6.41 1.36
CA GLU A 30 -0.29 7.61 0.62
C GLU A 30 0.93 8.53 0.39
N THR A 31 1.56 8.96 1.48
CA THR A 31 2.65 9.93 1.45
C THR A 31 3.86 9.41 0.67
N ASN A 32 4.25 8.16 0.91
CA ASN A 32 5.45 7.60 0.30
C ASN A 32 5.24 7.17 -1.17
N PHE A 33 4.02 6.76 -1.52
CA PHE A 33 3.63 6.51 -2.90
C PHE A 33 3.67 7.81 -3.72
N GLU A 34 3.02 8.88 -3.25
CA GLU A 34 3.06 10.19 -3.92
C GLU A 34 4.49 10.73 -4.06
N LEU A 35 5.30 10.64 -2.99
CA LEU A 35 6.69 11.06 -3.03
C LEU A 35 7.48 10.28 -4.09
N THR A 36 7.28 8.97 -4.17
CA THR A 36 7.96 8.10 -5.15
C THR A 36 7.59 8.48 -6.56
N VAL A 37 6.29 8.59 -6.86
CA VAL A 37 5.77 8.89 -8.20
C VAL A 37 6.18 10.29 -8.65
N THR A 38 5.94 11.29 -7.81
CA THR A 38 6.30 12.69 -8.14
C THR A 38 7.79 12.84 -8.36
N SER A 39 8.61 12.20 -7.49
CA SER A 39 10.06 12.23 -7.63
C SER A 39 10.54 11.53 -8.90
N PHE A 40 9.89 10.44 -9.30
CA PHE A 40 10.24 9.72 -10.53
C PHE A 40 9.87 10.53 -11.78
N ILE A 41 8.67 11.10 -11.85
CA ILE A 41 8.22 11.95 -12.98
C ILE A 41 9.12 13.15 -13.18
N HIS A 42 9.59 13.76 -12.08
CA HIS A 42 10.45 14.95 -12.09
C HIS A 42 11.95 14.64 -11.99
N GLU A 43 12.34 13.37 -12.10
CA GLU A 43 13.75 12.93 -12.06
C GLU A 43 14.48 13.39 -10.78
N ASN A 44 13.75 13.46 -9.66
CA ASN A 44 14.26 13.91 -8.37
C ASN A 44 14.91 12.74 -7.58
N LEU A 45 16.20 12.53 -7.82
CA LEU A 45 16.97 11.47 -7.14
C LEU A 45 16.95 11.58 -5.60
N ARG A 46 16.99 12.83 -5.08
CA ARG A 46 16.95 13.05 -3.62
C ARG A 46 15.61 12.61 -3.03
N GLY A 47 14.51 12.92 -3.71
CA GLY A 47 13.16 12.47 -3.32
C GLY A 47 13.06 10.95 -3.30
N LEU A 48 13.55 10.26 -4.33
CA LEU A 48 13.55 8.80 -4.39
C LEU A 48 14.41 8.15 -3.29
N ARG A 49 15.59 8.70 -3.01
CA ARG A 49 16.42 8.23 -1.88
C ARG A 49 15.73 8.41 -0.54
N ARG A 50 15.01 9.52 -0.35
CA ARG A 50 14.19 9.76 0.86
C ARG A 50 13.04 8.74 0.95
N ALA A 51 12.32 8.52 -0.13
CA ALA A 51 11.26 7.52 -0.19
C ALA A 51 11.77 6.12 0.15
N MET A 52 12.90 5.70 -0.43
CA MET A 52 13.55 4.41 -0.13
C MET A 52 13.98 4.30 1.34
N GLY A 53 14.51 5.37 1.93
CA GLY A 53 14.84 5.41 3.36
C GLY A 53 13.62 5.19 4.25
N SER A 54 12.50 5.83 3.91
CA SER A 54 11.21 5.68 4.59
C SER A 54 10.70 4.23 4.52
N THR A 55 10.82 3.54 3.37
CA THR A 55 10.36 2.15 3.25
C THR A 55 11.08 1.19 4.19
N LYS A 56 12.37 1.40 4.43
CA LYS A 56 13.16 0.57 5.36
C LYS A 56 12.65 0.66 6.79
N PHE A 57 12.33 1.87 7.22
CA PHE A 57 11.76 2.12 8.54
C PHE A 57 10.38 1.48 8.68
N GLU A 58 9.50 1.69 7.71
CA GLU A 58 8.12 1.19 7.75
C GLU A 58 8.04 -0.34 7.70
N LYS A 59 8.96 -1.00 6.95
CA LYS A 59 9.09 -2.46 6.99
C LYS A 59 9.39 -3.01 8.39
N GLN A 60 10.12 -2.27 9.20
CA GLN A 60 10.39 -2.66 10.59
C GLN A 60 9.15 -2.49 11.46
N LEU A 61 8.41 -1.40 11.27
CA LEU A 61 7.15 -1.14 11.99
C LEU A 61 6.10 -2.20 11.71
N VAL A 62 5.84 -2.57 10.46
CA VAL A 62 4.84 -3.61 10.15
C VAL A 62 5.25 -4.99 10.67
N LYS A 63 6.53 -5.30 10.73
CA LYS A 63 7.02 -6.52 11.41
C LYS A 63 6.74 -6.49 12.91
N GLN A 64 6.92 -5.34 13.55
CA GLN A 64 6.61 -5.15 14.95
C GLN A 64 5.10 -5.27 15.22
N MET A 65 4.26 -4.64 14.37
CA MET A 65 2.81 -4.78 14.44
C MET A 65 2.38 -6.25 14.40
N LYS A 66 2.90 -7.04 13.46
CA LYS A 66 2.62 -8.49 13.38
C LYS A 66 2.96 -9.21 14.69
N ARG A 67 4.12 -8.96 15.26
CA ARG A 67 4.55 -9.57 16.53
C ARG A 67 3.62 -9.18 17.68
N THR A 68 3.34 -7.88 17.82
CA THR A 68 2.46 -7.35 18.87
C THR A 68 1.04 -7.91 18.74
N GLY A 69 0.50 -7.98 17.52
CA GLY A 69 -0.80 -8.56 17.23
C GLY A 69 -0.87 -10.04 17.59
N THR A 70 0.15 -10.82 17.26
CA THR A 70 0.23 -12.25 17.64
C THR A 70 0.23 -12.44 19.16
N VAL A 71 1.02 -11.63 19.89
CA VAL A 71 1.05 -11.69 21.37
C VAL A 71 -0.29 -11.28 21.97
N ALA A 72 -0.96 -10.28 21.41
CA ALA A 72 -2.29 -9.86 21.87
C ALA A 72 -3.34 -10.97 21.66
N MET A 73 -3.32 -11.66 20.52
CA MET A 73 -4.20 -12.78 20.25
C MET A 73 -4.03 -13.95 21.24
N CYS A 74 -2.81 -14.20 21.71
CA CYS A 74 -2.55 -15.25 22.72
C CYS A 74 -3.23 -14.98 24.09
N ARG A 75 -3.74 -13.76 24.30
CA ARG A 75 -4.46 -13.38 25.52
C ARG A 75 -5.99 -13.53 25.41
N LEU A 76 -6.48 -13.82 24.21
CA LEU A 76 -7.89 -14.05 23.95
C LEU A 76 -8.23 -15.54 24.17
N ASP A 77 -9.51 -15.81 24.46
CA ASP A 77 -10.00 -17.18 24.49
C ASP A 77 -9.99 -17.83 23.09
N ASN A 78 -9.96 -19.15 23.06
CA ASN A 78 -9.85 -19.92 21.81
C ASN A 78 -10.99 -19.66 20.83
N ASN A 79 -12.22 -19.46 21.29
CA ASN A 79 -13.36 -19.23 20.41
C ASN A 79 -13.25 -17.84 19.76
N THR A 80 -12.89 -16.81 20.53
CA THR A 80 -12.66 -15.45 20.03
C THR A 80 -11.51 -15.42 19.01
N VAL A 81 -10.44 -16.17 19.25
CA VAL A 81 -9.32 -16.28 18.29
C VAL A 81 -9.77 -16.93 16.99
N LEU A 82 -10.55 -18.01 17.04
CA LEU A 82 -11.04 -18.69 15.84
C LEU A 82 -12.02 -17.83 15.03
N GLU A 83 -12.91 -17.09 15.69
CA GLU A 83 -13.92 -16.29 15.00
C GLU A 83 -13.39 -14.94 14.48
N LYS A 84 -12.49 -14.29 15.22
CA LYS A 84 -12.10 -12.90 14.99
C LYS A 84 -10.60 -12.72 14.72
N GLY A 85 -9.76 -13.61 15.18
CA GLY A 85 -8.29 -13.53 15.05
C GLY A 85 -7.83 -13.55 13.60
N LEU A 86 -8.54 -14.28 12.73
CA LEU A 86 -8.24 -14.35 11.30
C LEU A 86 -8.28 -12.96 10.63
N TYR A 87 -9.26 -12.12 10.94
CA TYR A 87 -9.39 -10.77 10.38
C TYR A 87 -8.21 -9.87 10.78
N TYR A 88 -7.74 -9.97 12.02
CA TYR A 88 -6.57 -9.22 12.48
C TYR A 88 -5.29 -9.69 11.81
N TYR A 89 -5.13 -11.01 11.66
CA TYR A 89 -4.00 -11.57 10.96
C TYR A 89 -3.96 -11.10 9.50
N GLN A 90 -5.09 -11.18 8.79
CA GLN A 90 -5.21 -10.72 7.41
C GLN A 90 -4.96 -9.22 7.27
N GLY A 91 -5.50 -8.39 8.18
CA GLY A 91 -5.27 -6.95 8.16
C GLY A 91 -3.78 -6.59 8.27
N ASN A 92 -3.07 -7.23 9.21
CA ASN A 92 -1.62 -7.06 9.36
C ASN A 92 -0.84 -7.58 8.15
N ASP A 93 -1.32 -8.64 7.52
CA ASP A 93 -0.69 -9.21 6.33
C ASP A 93 -0.84 -8.28 5.12
N PHE A 94 -2.04 -7.75 4.88
CA PHE A 94 -2.28 -6.74 3.84
C PHE A 94 -1.49 -5.45 4.06
N ALA A 95 -1.38 -4.98 5.31
CA ALA A 95 -0.54 -3.83 5.65
C ALA A 95 0.92 -4.06 5.29
N SER A 96 1.45 -5.25 5.61
CA SER A 96 2.80 -5.64 5.23
C SER A 96 2.97 -5.68 3.71
N GLU A 97 2.05 -6.31 2.98
CA GLU A 97 2.08 -6.36 1.52
C GLU A 97 2.04 -4.97 0.87
N LEU A 98 1.25 -4.05 1.41
CA LEU A 98 1.19 -2.67 0.93
C LEU A 98 2.55 -1.98 1.08
N VAL A 99 3.18 -2.05 2.25
CA VAL A 99 4.51 -1.46 2.51
C VAL A 99 5.58 -2.07 1.61
N TYR A 100 5.59 -3.39 1.45
CA TYR A 100 6.52 -4.07 0.56
C TYR A 100 6.27 -3.73 -0.92
N SER A 101 5.02 -3.54 -1.33
CA SER A 101 4.66 -3.13 -2.70
C SER A 101 5.17 -1.73 -3.02
N ILE A 102 5.04 -0.77 -2.10
CA ILE A 102 5.61 0.58 -2.24
C ILE A 102 7.14 0.51 -2.36
N SER A 103 7.80 -0.33 -1.57
CA SER A 103 9.24 -0.54 -1.68
C SER A 103 9.65 -1.10 -3.05
N ARG A 104 8.91 -2.11 -3.54
CA ARG A 104 9.12 -2.70 -4.87
C ARG A 104 8.86 -1.72 -6.02
N LEU A 105 8.03 -0.69 -5.81
CA LEU A 105 7.85 0.40 -6.76
C LEU A 105 9.00 1.41 -6.69
N CYS A 106 9.40 1.79 -5.49
CA CYS A 106 10.43 2.81 -5.27
C CYS A 106 11.82 2.37 -5.77
N GLU A 107 12.17 1.10 -5.59
CA GLU A 107 13.48 0.56 -5.94
C GLU A 107 13.81 0.73 -7.43
N PRO A 108 13.01 0.23 -8.40
CA PRO A 108 13.27 0.42 -9.83
C PRO A 108 13.19 1.89 -10.28
N CYS A 109 12.34 2.71 -9.64
CA CYS A 109 12.31 4.15 -9.92
C CYS A 109 13.63 4.82 -9.53
N LEU A 110 14.17 4.46 -8.37
CA LEU A 110 15.47 4.95 -7.91
C LEU A 110 16.60 4.48 -8.82
N GLU A 111 16.64 3.19 -9.17
CA GLU A 111 17.65 2.62 -10.08
C GLU A 111 17.61 3.28 -11.46
N HIS A 112 16.42 3.54 -11.99
CA HIS A 112 16.24 4.19 -13.29
C HIS A 112 16.91 5.58 -13.34
N ILE A 113 16.69 6.39 -12.32
CA ILE A 113 17.25 7.74 -12.26
C ILE A 113 18.74 7.72 -11.88
N ASP A 114 19.14 6.88 -10.93
CA ASP A 114 20.54 6.78 -10.48
C ASP A 114 21.48 6.28 -11.58
N ASN A 115 20.97 5.40 -12.48
CA ASN A 115 21.71 4.91 -13.63
C ASN A 115 21.59 5.78 -14.90
N ASN A 116 20.93 6.94 -14.81
CA ASN A 116 20.71 7.86 -15.93
C ASN A 116 20.04 7.21 -17.14
N PHE A 117 19.06 6.33 -16.91
CA PHE A 117 18.26 5.81 -18.02
C PHE A 117 17.41 6.92 -18.65
N ASN A 118 16.95 6.68 -19.88
CA ASN A 118 16.16 7.67 -20.60
C ASN A 118 14.92 8.08 -19.78
N PRO A 119 14.69 9.40 -19.64
CA PRO A 119 13.52 9.89 -18.92
C PRO A 119 12.22 9.46 -19.62
N LEU A 120 11.14 9.41 -18.87
CA LEU A 120 9.81 9.19 -19.41
C LEU A 120 9.46 10.31 -20.39
N ASP A 121 8.88 9.98 -21.55
CA ASP A 121 8.32 10.98 -22.44
C ASP A 121 7.03 11.62 -21.87
N ALA A 122 6.50 12.64 -22.53
CA ALA A 122 5.32 13.37 -22.07
C ALA A 122 4.07 12.48 -21.98
N ILE A 123 3.92 11.52 -22.89
CA ILE A 123 2.78 10.58 -22.89
C ILE A 123 2.90 9.61 -21.71
N GLN A 124 4.08 9.03 -21.52
CA GLN A 124 4.35 8.13 -20.39
C GLN A 124 4.17 8.84 -19.05
N LYS A 125 4.65 10.09 -18.91
CA LYS A 125 4.43 10.89 -17.69
C LYS A 125 2.96 11.12 -17.41
N GLY A 126 2.15 11.42 -18.43
CA GLY A 126 0.71 11.59 -18.30
C GLY A 126 0.01 10.29 -17.86
N GLU A 127 0.27 9.18 -18.57
CA GLU A 127 -0.30 7.86 -18.23
C GLU A 127 0.07 7.41 -16.81
N PHE A 128 1.30 7.67 -16.38
CA PHE A 128 1.78 7.34 -15.04
C PHE A 128 1.12 8.21 -13.96
N SER A 129 0.91 9.51 -14.24
CA SER A 129 0.23 10.45 -13.37
C SER A 129 -1.23 10.04 -13.15
N ASP A 130 -1.98 9.76 -14.23
CA ASP A 130 -3.40 9.40 -14.17
C ASP A 130 -3.62 8.15 -13.28
N VAL A 131 -2.83 7.10 -13.51
CA VAL A 131 -2.91 5.87 -12.69
C VAL A 131 -2.53 6.16 -11.24
N SER A 132 -1.56 7.02 -11.01
CA SER A 132 -1.11 7.38 -9.66
C SER A 132 -2.16 8.14 -8.87
N GLU A 133 -2.91 9.02 -9.52
CA GLU A 133 -4.02 9.74 -8.90
C GLU A 133 -5.12 8.78 -8.45
N ASP A 134 -5.48 7.79 -9.27
CA ASP A 134 -6.46 6.76 -8.93
C ASP A 134 -6.00 5.89 -7.75
N ILE A 135 -4.72 5.49 -7.72
CA ILE A 135 -4.15 4.73 -6.59
C ILE A 135 -4.18 5.55 -5.31
N THR A 136 -3.72 6.80 -5.36
CA THR A 136 -3.72 7.71 -4.21
C THR A 136 -5.15 7.91 -3.69
N TYR A 137 -6.11 8.13 -4.58
CA TYR A 137 -7.52 8.25 -4.21
C TYR A 137 -8.02 7.02 -3.45
N LEU A 138 -7.73 5.80 -3.94
CA LEU A 138 -8.16 4.56 -3.28
C LEU A 138 -7.53 4.42 -1.88
N ILE A 139 -6.24 4.70 -1.72
CA ILE A 139 -5.57 4.67 -0.41
C ILE A 139 -6.24 5.66 0.55
N GLN A 140 -6.52 6.88 0.09
CA GLN A 140 -7.18 7.93 0.88
C GLN A 140 -8.58 7.51 1.31
N GLN A 141 -9.39 6.95 0.40
CA GLN A 141 -10.75 6.51 0.74
C GLN A 141 -10.73 5.36 1.75
N CYS A 142 -9.86 4.37 1.56
CA CYS A 142 -9.69 3.29 2.53
C CYS A 142 -9.31 3.82 3.91
N ARG A 143 -8.37 4.77 3.98
CA ARG A 143 -7.97 5.39 5.25
C ARG A 143 -9.12 6.13 5.91
N LYS A 144 -9.81 7.01 5.18
CA LYS A 144 -10.96 7.79 5.71
C LYS A 144 -12.07 6.90 6.25
N LYS A 145 -12.45 5.86 5.50
CA LYS A 145 -13.48 4.91 5.93
C LYS A 145 -13.06 4.14 7.19
N MET A 146 -11.79 3.78 7.27
CA MET A 146 -11.25 3.10 8.45
C MET A 146 -11.20 4.03 9.68
N GLU A 147 -10.80 5.28 9.52
CA GLU A 147 -10.79 6.30 10.58
C GLU A 147 -12.21 6.55 11.12
N ASN A 148 -13.20 6.60 10.22
CA ASN A 148 -14.60 6.86 10.56
C ASN A 148 -15.40 5.61 10.99
N ASN A 149 -14.81 4.42 10.88
CA ASN A 149 -15.52 3.15 11.12
C ASN A 149 -16.66 2.89 10.11
N GLU A 150 -16.52 3.36 8.87
CA GLU A 150 -17.51 3.30 7.81
C GLU A 150 -17.19 2.18 6.82
N TYR A 151 -17.62 0.95 7.11
CA TYR A 151 -17.30 -0.22 6.29
C TYR A 151 -18.45 -0.72 5.40
N ASN A 152 -19.62 -0.08 5.46
CA ASN A 152 -20.85 -0.62 4.87
C ASN A 152 -21.04 -0.31 3.39
N ASP A 153 -20.27 0.62 2.82
CA ASP A 153 -20.38 1.04 1.42
C ASP A 153 -18.98 1.11 0.80
N MET A 154 -18.58 0.02 0.15
CA MET A 154 -17.29 -0.10 -0.53
C MET A 154 -17.45 -0.37 -2.03
N GLU A 155 -18.66 -0.27 -2.57
CA GLU A 155 -18.95 -0.64 -3.96
C GLU A 155 -18.19 0.25 -4.96
N GLU A 156 -18.11 1.55 -4.69
CA GLU A 156 -17.40 2.51 -5.54
C GLU A 156 -15.87 2.25 -5.53
N GLU A 157 -15.29 1.98 -4.36
CA GLU A 157 -13.86 1.68 -4.25
C GLU A 157 -13.50 0.36 -4.96
N VAL A 158 -14.35 -0.66 -4.83
CA VAL A 158 -14.18 -1.95 -5.53
C VAL A 158 -14.29 -1.75 -7.04
N ARG A 159 -15.28 -0.98 -7.52
CA ARG A 159 -15.43 -0.65 -8.94
C ARG A 159 -14.20 0.06 -9.47
N ARG A 160 -13.74 1.12 -8.80
CA ARG A 160 -12.53 1.87 -9.19
C ARG A 160 -11.26 1.01 -9.17
N ALA A 161 -11.11 0.13 -8.18
CA ALA A 161 -9.98 -0.80 -8.13
C ALA A 161 -9.98 -1.77 -9.33
N ASN A 162 -11.15 -2.25 -9.75
CA ASN A 162 -11.29 -3.10 -10.93
C ASN A 162 -10.99 -2.34 -12.23
N ASP A 163 -11.48 -1.10 -12.37
CA ASP A 163 -11.18 -0.24 -13.51
C ASP A 163 -9.68 0.06 -13.60
N LEU A 164 -9.04 0.35 -12.47
CA LEU A 164 -7.60 0.57 -12.36
C LEU A 164 -6.79 -0.66 -12.79
N ASN A 165 -7.19 -1.86 -12.37
CA ASN A 165 -6.55 -3.09 -12.83
C ASN A 165 -6.62 -3.25 -14.36
N GLY A 166 -7.73 -2.88 -14.97
CA GLY A 166 -7.89 -2.83 -16.42
C GLY A 166 -6.93 -1.84 -17.09
N GLN A 167 -6.83 -0.63 -16.55
CA GLN A 167 -5.91 0.42 -17.02
C GLN A 167 -4.44 -0.02 -16.91
N LEU A 168 -4.03 -0.57 -15.78
CA LEU A 168 -2.67 -1.10 -15.57
C LEU A 168 -2.32 -2.20 -16.58
N SER A 169 -3.27 -3.09 -16.89
CA SER A 169 -3.08 -4.14 -17.89
C SER A 169 -2.89 -3.56 -19.29
N LEU A 170 -3.63 -2.50 -19.64
CA LEU A 170 -3.46 -1.78 -20.92
C LEU A 170 -2.11 -1.08 -21.01
N LEU A 171 -1.69 -0.37 -19.94
CA LEU A 171 -0.39 0.30 -19.88
C LEU A 171 0.77 -0.69 -20.05
N LYS A 172 0.69 -1.83 -19.36
CA LYS A 172 1.69 -2.89 -19.50
C LYS A 172 1.81 -3.38 -20.96
N ARG A 173 0.69 -3.57 -21.66
CA ARG A 173 0.69 -3.95 -23.08
C ARG A 173 1.30 -2.87 -23.97
N LYS A 174 0.96 -1.60 -23.75
CA LYS A 174 1.52 -0.47 -24.48
C LYS A 174 3.04 -0.40 -24.32
N GLU A 175 3.54 -0.54 -23.10
CA GLU A 175 4.99 -0.52 -22.83
C GLU A 175 5.71 -1.69 -23.51
N LEU A 176 5.15 -2.88 -23.48
CA LEU A 176 5.73 -4.02 -24.23
C LEU A 176 5.79 -3.75 -25.73
N GLN A 177 4.78 -3.11 -26.32
CA GLN A 177 4.77 -2.71 -27.73
C GLN A 177 5.83 -1.64 -28.04
N ARG A 178 6.01 -0.65 -27.15
CA ARG A 178 7.07 0.38 -27.27
C ARG A 178 8.46 -0.25 -27.27
N ILE A 179 8.72 -1.18 -26.34
CA ILE A 179 9.99 -1.91 -26.25
C ILE A 179 10.25 -2.72 -27.53
N GLN A 180 9.24 -3.41 -28.05
CA GLN A 180 9.37 -4.20 -29.28
C GLN A 180 9.65 -3.31 -30.50
N SER A 181 9.00 -2.16 -30.62
CA SER A 181 9.23 -1.22 -31.73
C SER A 181 10.61 -0.59 -31.68
N GLN A 182 11.12 -0.27 -30.50
CA GLN A 182 12.50 0.23 -30.32
C GLN A 182 13.54 -0.85 -30.66
N ALA A 183 13.34 -2.08 -30.20
CA ALA A 183 14.23 -3.19 -30.56
C ALA A 183 14.24 -3.51 -32.06
N GLY A 184 13.09 -3.31 -32.75
CA GLY A 184 12.97 -3.47 -34.20
C GLY A 184 13.69 -2.40 -35.02
N SER A 185 13.88 -1.19 -34.46
CA SER A 185 14.54 -0.05 -35.13
C SER A 185 16.08 -0.11 -35.06
N ILE A 186 16.64 -1.03 -34.25
CA ILE A 186 18.11 -1.23 -34.09
C ILE A 186 18.67 -2.24 -35.10
N ARG A 187 17.81 -2.82 -35.94
CA ARG A 187 18.21 -3.67 -37.06
C ARG A 187 18.23 -2.87 -38.37
#